data_583f14919eb913f261ee68c31944b55b
#
_entry.id   583f14919eb913f261ee68c31944b55b
#
_cell.length_a   1.000
_cell.length_b   1.000
_cell.length_c   1.000
_cell.angle_alpha   90.00
_cell.angle_beta   90.00
_cell.angle_gamma   90.00
#
_symmetry.space_group_name_H-M   'P 1'
#
loop_
_entity.id
_entity.type
_entity.pdbx_description
1 polymer ?
#
loop_
_entity_poly.entity_id
_entity_poly.type
_entity_poly.pdbx_seq_one_letter_code
_entity_poly.pdbx_strand_id
1 'polypeptide(L)'
;MIPFNKPYLTGKEMQYIEDAVKSGKISGNGLFTKKCQEFFEKEFGFKKTLLTTSCTDALEMAAILADIKEGDEVIVPSFTFVSTALAFVRQGADIVFADSYSDNPNIDADQIEALITEKTKAIVVVHYAGVACDMDKIMSIANKHGIIVIEDAAQAIDSYYISKDGTKKALGSIGHLSAFSFHETKNIISGEGGMLCINDGRFIQRAEIIWEKGTNRSQFFRGEVDKYSWVDTGSSFLPSEIISAFLWAQIENMRDIQDKRIKIWNRYYEGLSSFEPVSIKKPKLPLVPEYATNNAHMFYLVCDNVDDRTKFIQHLKDKGILSVFHYLSLHKSSYYEKYSTRKSELPNSDMFSDCLVRLPLFYELTNEQVEYIINTIKEL
;
A
#
# COMPACT_ATOMS: atom_id res chain seq x y z
N MET A 1 -19.69 -18.96 -9.58
CA MET A 1 -19.45 -17.55 -9.23
C MET A 1 -17.95 -17.34 -9.12
N ILE A 2 -17.38 -16.35 -9.82
CA ILE A 2 -15.97 -15.97 -9.74
C ILE A 2 -15.86 -14.89 -8.65
N PRO A 3 -15.15 -15.15 -7.52
CA PRO A 3 -15.00 -14.17 -6.45
C PRO A 3 -14.08 -13.04 -6.89
N PHE A 4 -14.17 -11.89 -6.23
CA PHE A 4 -13.29 -10.74 -6.48
C PHE A 4 -11.83 -11.04 -6.08
N ASN A 5 -11.65 -11.69 -4.95
CA ASN A 5 -10.34 -12.10 -4.42
C ASN A 5 -10.44 -13.49 -3.78
N LYS A 6 -9.33 -14.20 -3.75
CA LYS A 6 -9.17 -15.46 -3.04
C LYS A 6 -7.74 -15.54 -2.49
N PRO A 7 -7.56 -15.61 -1.17
CA PRO A 7 -6.26 -15.84 -0.56
C PRO A 7 -5.63 -17.14 -1.07
N TYR A 8 -4.37 -17.06 -1.49
CA TYR A 8 -3.63 -18.23 -1.95
C TYR A 8 -2.72 -18.78 -0.85
N LEU A 9 -2.73 -20.10 -0.65
CA LEU A 9 -1.84 -20.78 0.27
C LEU A 9 -0.81 -21.59 -0.51
N THR A 10 0.46 -21.43 -0.15
CA THR A 10 1.58 -22.13 -0.79
C THR A 10 1.69 -23.60 -0.36
N GLY A 11 1.04 -23.95 0.77
CA GLY A 11 1.04 -25.28 1.37
C GLY A 11 2.07 -25.44 2.50
N LYS A 12 2.96 -24.46 2.72
CA LYS A 12 3.98 -24.53 3.79
C LYS A 12 3.60 -23.74 5.05
N GLU A 13 2.54 -22.94 5.01
CA GLU A 13 2.15 -22.03 6.10
C GLU A 13 1.97 -22.78 7.41
N MET A 14 1.22 -23.89 7.39
CA MET A 14 0.93 -24.67 8.60
C MET A 14 2.17 -25.34 9.18
N GLN A 15 3.09 -25.80 8.32
CA GLN A 15 4.36 -26.39 8.77
C GLN A 15 5.21 -25.35 9.49
N TYR A 16 5.37 -24.15 8.93
CA TYR A 16 6.18 -23.09 9.55
C TYR A 16 5.57 -22.56 10.84
N ILE A 17 4.23 -22.50 10.92
CA ILE A 17 3.54 -22.20 12.18
C ILE A 17 3.86 -23.27 13.23
N GLU A 18 3.81 -24.56 12.86
CA GLU A 18 4.17 -25.66 13.77
C GLU A 18 5.63 -25.54 14.22
N ASP A 19 6.55 -25.22 13.31
CA ASP A 19 7.97 -25.02 13.62
C ASP A 19 8.18 -23.83 14.58
N ALA A 20 7.45 -22.71 14.38
CA ALA A 20 7.47 -21.59 15.30
C ALA A 20 7.01 -21.99 16.71
N VAL A 21 5.93 -22.77 16.82
CA VAL A 21 5.41 -23.27 18.09
C VAL A 21 6.42 -24.21 18.76
N LYS A 22 7.00 -25.16 18.01
CA LYS A 22 8.00 -26.11 18.52
C LYS A 22 9.29 -25.44 18.99
N SER A 23 9.63 -24.28 18.43
CA SER A 23 10.82 -23.51 18.87
C SER A 23 10.70 -22.95 20.29
N GLY A 24 9.50 -22.97 20.88
CA GLY A 24 9.21 -22.43 22.19
C GLY A 24 9.13 -20.89 22.25
N LYS A 25 9.32 -20.20 21.13
CA LYS A 25 9.18 -18.73 21.04
C LYS A 25 8.08 -18.36 20.03
N ILE A 26 6.89 -18.08 20.53
CA ILE A 26 5.72 -17.70 19.73
C ILE A 26 5.41 -16.20 19.75
N SER A 27 6.03 -15.45 20.68
CA SER A 27 5.96 -13.97 20.68
C SER A 27 6.85 -13.38 19.57
N GLY A 28 6.60 -12.15 19.18
CA GLY A 28 7.31 -11.49 18.08
C GLY A 28 8.84 -11.38 18.27
N ASN A 29 9.50 -10.96 17.20
CA ASN A 29 10.96 -10.80 17.11
C ASN A 29 11.73 -12.13 17.31
N GLY A 30 11.21 -13.23 16.76
CA GLY A 30 11.85 -14.54 16.75
C GLY A 30 12.50 -14.86 15.41
N LEU A 31 12.60 -16.16 15.10
CA LEU A 31 13.28 -16.66 13.91
C LEU A 31 12.62 -16.21 12.61
N PHE A 32 11.28 -16.37 12.50
CA PHE A 32 10.56 -16.05 11.28
C PHE A 32 10.43 -14.54 11.08
N THR A 33 10.24 -13.76 12.15
CA THR A 33 10.29 -12.30 12.08
C THR A 33 11.63 -11.84 11.47
N LYS A 34 12.75 -12.36 11.96
CA LYS A 34 14.09 -12.01 11.45
C LYS A 34 14.29 -12.44 10.00
N LYS A 35 13.90 -13.67 9.64
CA LYS A 35 13.96 -14.14 8.26
C LYS A 35 13.21 -13.24 7.28
N CYS A 36 12.00 -12.84 7.63
CA CYS A 36 11.23 -11.93 6.80
C CYS A 36 11.92 -10.57 6.66
N GLN A 37 12.34 -9.98 7.78
CA GLN A 37 13.01 -8.67 7.77
C GLN A 37 14.30 -8.69 6.96
N GLU A 38 15.18 -9.67 7.19
CA GLU A 38 16.43 -9.85 6.46
C GLU A 38 16.23 -10.04 4.96
N PHE A 39 15.17 -10.79 4.56
CA PHE A 39 14.82 -10.97 3.16
C PHE A 39 14.47 -9.63 2.51
N PHE A 40 13.59 -8.84 3.11
CA PHE A 40 13.18 -7.56 2.56
C PHE A 40 14.33 -6.53 2.53
N GLU A 41 15.16 -6.49 3.57
CA GLU A 41 16.36 -5.64 3.63
C GLU A 41 17.33 -5.99 2.48
N LYS A 42 17.57 -7.27 2.25
CA LYS A 42 18.51 -7.74 1.21
C LYS A 42 17.95 -7.62 -0.20
N GLU A 43 16.68 -8.02 -0.42
CA GLU A 43 16.10 -8.10 -1.76
C GLU A 43 15.74 -6.72 -2.31
N PHE A 44 15.23 -5.83 -1.47
CA PHE A 44 14.73 -4.52 -1.89
C PHE A 44 15.61 -3.35 -1.47
N GLY A 45 16.67 -3.61 -0.71
CA GLY A 45 17.66 -2.59 -0.33
C GLY A 45 17.18 -1.63 0.77
N PHE A 46 16.19 -2.01 1.57
CA PHE A 46 15.80 -1.23 2.75
C PHE A 46 16.93 -1.24 3.80
N LYS A 47 17.19 -0.09 4.43
CA LYS A 47 18.22 -0.04 5.47
C LYS A 47 17.83 -0.80 6.73
N LYS A 48 16.54 -0.76 7.08
CA LYS A 48 15.96 -1.48 8.20
C LYS A 48 14.49 -1.75 7.96
N THR A 49 14.04 -2.93 8.35
CA THR A 49 12.61 -3.28 8.32
C THR A 49 12.14 -3.77 9.69
N LEU A 50 10.90 -3.47 10.04
CA LEU A 50 10.23 -3.94 11.25
C LEU A 50 8.84 -4.45 10.88
N LEU A 51 8.60 -5.75 11.07
CA LEU A 51 7.25 -6.30 10.87
C LEU A 51 6.28 -5.72 11.89
N THR A 52 5.07 -5.42 11.44
CA THR A 52 3.98 -4.89 12.26
C THR A 52 2.72 -5.74 12.16
N THR A 53 1.78 -5.59 13.08
CA THR A 53 0.52 -6.33 13.07
C THR A 53 -0.41 -5.90 11.94
N SER A 54 -0.20 -4.71 11.38
CA SER A 54 -0.89 -4.21 10.19
C SER A 54 -0.08 -3.12 9.49
N CYS A 55 -0.42 -2.80 8.24
CA CYS A 55 0.10 -1.60 7.55
C CYS A 55 -0.30 -0.31 8.27
N THR A 56 -1.48 -0.28 8.88
CA THR A 56 -1.95 0.85 9.71
C THR A 56 -0.98 1.12 10.85
N ASP A 57 -0.52 0.08 11.55
CA ASP A 57 0.48 0.20 12.60
C ASP A 57 1.82 0.72 12.07
N ALA A 58 2.24 0.29 10.89
CA ALA A 58 3.46 0.79 10.25
C ALA A 58 3.35 2.30 9.93
N LEU A 59 2.19 2.76 9.44
CA LEU A 59 1.90 4.17 9.20
C LEU A 59 1.83 4.97 10.52
N GLU A 60 1.24 4.41 11.58
CA GLU A 60 1.22 5.02 12.91
C GLU A 60 2.64 5.17 13.48
N MET A 61 3.48 4.15 13.33
CA MET A 61 4.90 4.26 13.68
C MET A 61 5.61 5.35 12.87
N ALA A 62 5.33 5.45 11.56
CA ALA A 62 5.90 6.50 10.72
C ALA A 62 5.47 7.90 11.17
N ALA A 63 4.20 8.08 11.58
CA ALA A 63 3.70 9.35 12.12
C ALA A 63 4.39 9.73 13.44
N ILE A 64 4.60 8.77 14.35
CA ILE A 64 5.35 8.99 15.61
C ILE A 64 6.82 9.33 15.31
N LEU A 65 7.45 8.63 14.37
CA LEU A 65 8.84 8.87 13.97
C LEU A 65 9.05 10.23 13.33
N ALA A 66 8.08 10.67 12.53
CA ALA A 66 8.07 12.00 11.93
C ALA A 66 7.79 13.13 12.95
N ASP A 67 7.57 12.76 14.23
CA ASP A 67 7.29 13.69 15.34
C ASP A 67 6.08 14.59 15.07
N ILE A 68 5.05 14.01 14.43
CA ILE A 68 3.79 14.69 14.12
C ILE A 68 3.07 15.08 15.41
N LYS A 69 2.56 16.31 15.48
CA LYS A 69 1.88 16.90 16.64
C LYS A 69 0.64 17.66 16.21
N GLU A 70 -0.16 18.04 17.20
CA GLU A 70 -1.32 18.90 17.01
C GLU A 70 -0.93 20.21 16.30
N GLY A 71 -1.65 20.51 15.22
CA GLY A 71 -1.44 21.68 14.39
C GLY A 71 -0.39 21.52 13.27
N ASP A 72 0.34 20.42 13.20
CA ASP A 72 1.16 20.05 12.05
C ASP A 72 0.28 19.65 10.86
N GLU A 73 0.71 19.99 9.66
CA GLU A 73 0.01 19.61 8.43
C GLU A 73 0.69 18.43 7.74
N VAL A 74 -0.13 17.49 7.24
CA VAL A 74 0.34 16.35 6.45
C VAL A 74 -0.41 16.31 5.13
N ILE A 75 0.33 16.36 4.02
CA ILE A 75 -0.24 16.26 2.67
C ILE A 75 -0.45 14.78 2.33
N VAL A 76 -1.69 14.43 1.92
CA VAL A 76 -2.12 13.04 1.66
C VAL A 76 -3.00 13.03 0.40
N PRO A 77 -2.92 12.03 -0.50
CA PRO A 77 -3.89 11.91 -1.59
C PRO A 77 -5.29 11.66 -1.04
N SER A 78 -6.31 12.23 -1.66
CA SER A 78 -7.69 12.02 -1.20
C SER A 78 -8.26 10.66 -1.63
N PHE A 79 -7.87 10.15 -2.79
CA PHE A 79 -8.30 8.84 -3.28
C PHE A 79 -7.38 7.73 -2.74
N THR A 80 -7.61 7.36 -1.48
CA THR A 80 -6.84 6.32 -0.79
C THR A 80 -7.67 5.62 0.28
N PHE A 81 -7.09 4.58 0.89
CA PHE A 81 -7.65 3.94 2.07
C PHE A 81 -7.47 4.83 3.31
N VAL A 82 -8.44 4.77 4.22
CA VAL A 82 -8.49 5.67 5.38
C VAL A 82 -7.23 5.63 6.26
N SER A 83 -6.54 4.50 6.36
CA SER A 83 -5.33 4.36 7.19
C SER A 83 -4.22 5.32 6.80
N THR A 84 -4.11 5.68 5.51
CA THR A 84 -3.12 6.64 5.00
C THR A 84 -3.22 8.01 5.67
N ALA A 85 -4.44 8.46 5.99
CA ALA A 85 -4.69 9.72 6.71
C ALA A 85 -4.82 9.50 8.22
N LEU A 86 -5.53 8.44 8.64
CA LEU A 86 -5.86 8.15 10.04
C LEU A 86 -4.64 8.09 10.96
N ALA A 87 -3.55 7.49 10.49
CA ALA A 87 -2.31 7.36 11.26
C ALA A 87 -1.78 8.71 11.75
N PHE A 88 -1.87 9.74 10.92
CA PHE A 88 -1.42 11.09 11.22
C PHE A 88 -2.46 11.89 12.02
N VAL A 89 -3.74 11.71 11.72
CA VAL A 89 -4.84 12.28 12.51
C VAL A 89 -4.75 11.85 13.98
N ARG A 90 -4.38 10.60 14.25
CA ARG A 90 -4.17 10.10 15.62
C ARG A 90 -3.04 10.79 16.38
N GLN A 91 -2.08 11.39 15.67
CA GLN A 91 -1.03 12.22 16.27
C GLN A 91 -1.42 13.71 16.34
N GLY A 92 -2.63 14.06 15.89
CA GLY A 92 -3.15 15.44 15.94
C GLY A 92 -2.89 16.26 14.68
N ALA A 93 -2.47 15.64 13.58
CA ALA A 93 -2.23 16.36 12.32
C ALA A 93 -3.51 16.87 11.68
N ASP A 94 -3.40 18.04 11.07
CA ASP A 94 -4.34 18.56 10.09
C ASP A 94 -4.01 17.98 8.70
N ILE A 95 -4.95 17.21 8.12
CA ILE A 95 -4.75 16.62 6.80
C ILE A 95 -5.04 17.64 5.70
N VAL A 96 -4.06 17.78 4.79
CA VAL A 96 -4.17 18.58 3.57
C VAL A 96 -4.31 17.61 2.40
N PHE A 97 -5.53 17.48 1.87
CA PHE A 97 -5.74 16.57 0.75
C PHE A 97 -5.24 17.15 -0.57
N ALA A 98 -4.49 16.34 -1.30
CA ALA A 98 -4.08 16.58 -2.68
C ALA A 98 -4.96 15.79 -3.65
N ASP A 99 -5.15 16.31 -4.86
CA ASP A 99 -5.87 15.60 -5.92
C ASP A 99 -5.00 14.54 -6.60
N SER A 100 -5.65 13.69 -7.38
CA SER A 100 -5.01 12.72 -8.26
C SER A 100 -4.70 13.33 -9.63
N TYR A 101 -3.85 12.70 -10.42
CA TYR A 101 -3.78 13.00 -11.85
C TYR A 101 -5.13 12.70 -12.53
N SER A 102 -5.38 13.28 -13.70
CA SER A 102 -6.63 13.06 -14.44
C SER A 102 -6.72 11.68 -15.14
N ASP A 103 -5.59 11.01 -15.26
CA ASP A 103 -5.43 9.76 -16.02
C ASP A 103 -4.95 8.57 -15.17
N ASN A 104 -4.45 8.84 -13.96
CA ASN A 104 -4.12 7.78 -13.00
C ASN A 104 -4.42 8.20 -11.56
N PRO A 105 -4.75 7.24 -10.65
CA PRO A 105 -5.18 7.55 -9.29
C PRO A 105 -4.10 8.07 -8.33
N ASN A 106 -2.83 8.08 -8.72
CA ASN A 106 -1.75 8.57 -7.87
C ASN A 106 -1.87 10.08 -7.64
N ILE A 107 -1.30 10.53 -6.52
CA ILE A 107 -1.23 11.95 -6.16
C ILE A 107 -0.59 12.77 -7.29
N ASP A 108 -1.21 13.89 -7.65
CA ASP A 108 -0.66 14.81 -8.63
C ASP A 108 0.52 15.59 -8.03
N ALA A 109 1.73 15.17 -8.41
CA ALA A 109 2.96 15.77 -7.92
C ALA A 109 3.14 17.24 -8.34
N ASP A 110 2.44 17.70 -9.39
CA ASP A 110 2.47 19.11 -9.85
C ASP A 110 1.77 20.04 -8.87
N GLN A 111 0.82 19.53 -8.09
CA GLN A 111 0.04 20.33 -7.14
C GLN A 111 0.65 20.37 -5.74
N ILE A 112 1.56 19.46 -5.39
CA ILE A 112 2.06 19.29 -4.01
C ILE A 112 2.71 20.57 -3.49
N GLU A 113 3.56 21.23 -4.27
CA GLU A 113 4.32 22.39 -3.80
C GLU A 113 3.42 23.56 -3.40
N ALA A 114 2.30 23.74 -4.11
CA ALA A 114 1.31 24.78 -3.79
C ALA A 114 0.52 24.53 -2.49
N LEU A 115 0.53 23.30 -1.99
CA LEU A 115 -0.14 22.92 -0.75
C LEU A 115 0.76 23.08 0.49
N ILE A 116 2.07 23.31 0.30
CA ILE A 116 3.04 23.39 1.39
C ILE A 116 2.87 24.73 2.13
N THR A 117 2.85 24.65 3.45
CA THR A 117 2.89 25.78 4.38
C THR A 117 4.03 25.61 5.39
N GLU A 118 4.25 26.58 6.27
CA GLU A 118 5.21 26.47 7.37
C GLU A 118 4.87 25.36 8.37
N LYS A 119 3.61 24.86 8.37
CA LYS A 119 3.13 23.78 9.22
C LYS A 119 3.31 22.41 8.60
N THR A 120 3.63 22.32 7.32
CA THR A 120 3.74 21.03 6.61
C THR A 120 4.96 20.24 7.10
N LYS A 121 4.74 19.07 7.68
CA LYS A 121 5.76 18.18 8.24
C LYS A 121 6.04 16.96 7.39
N ALA A 122 5.01 16.43 6.73
CA ALA A 122 5.14 15.23 5.92
C ALA A 122 4.30 15.28 4.65
N ILE A 123 4.77 14.59 3.63
CA ILE A 123 4.03 14.23 2.43
C ILE A 123 3.91 12.70 2.45
N VAL A 124 2.68 12.20 2.40
CA VAL A 124 2.39 10.77 2.29
C VAL A 124 1.93 10.50 0.89
N VAL A 125 2.60 9.59 0.20
CA VAL A 125 2.22 9.16 -1.14
C VAL A 125 1.70 7.74 -1.10
N VAL A 126 0.76 7.42 -1.98
CA VAL A 126 0.22 6.06 -2.12
C VAL A 126 0.55 5.56 -3.52
N HIS A 127 1.25 4.45 -3.60
CA HIS A 127 1.53 3.79 -4.89
C HIS A 127 0.32 2.94 -5.29
N TYR A 128 -0.70 3.62 -5.83
CA TYR A 128 -1.98 2.99 -6.15
C TYR A 128 -1.82 1.88 -7.18
N ALA A 129 -2.47 0.74 -6.93
CA ALA A 129 -2.40 -0.48 -7.75
C ALA A 129 -0.98 -1.05 -7.93
N GLY A 130 -0.02 -0.64 -7.10
CA GLY A 130 1.39 -0.99 -7.22
C GLY A 130 2.13 -0.20 -8.29
N VAL A 131 1.57 0.90 -8.78
CA VAL A 131 2.18 1.80 -9.76
C VAL A 131 2.81 3.01 -9.04
N ALA A 132 4.04 3.34 -9.40
CA ALA A 132 4.79 4.40 -8.73
C ALA A 132 4.13 5.79 -8.89
N CYS A 133 4.16 6.60 -7.81
CA CYS A 133 4.06 8.06 -7.92
C CYS A 133 5.32 8.63 -8.59
N ASP A 134 5.29 9.89 -9.07
CA ASP A 134 6.49 10.59 -9.57
C ASP A 134 7.43 10.94 -8.42
N MET A 135 8.23 9.95 -8.00
CA MET A 135 9.07 10.07 -6.81
C MET A 135 10.23 11.03 -7.00
N ASP A 136 10.79 11.18 -8.21
CA ASP A 136 11.84 12.16 -8.47
C ASP A 136 11.35 13.58 -8.18
N LYS A 137 10.15 13.91 -8.64
CA LYS A 137 9.53 15.22 -8.42
C LYS A 137 9.15 15.44 -6.95
N ILE A 138 8.49 14.44 -6.34
CA ILE A 138 8.06 14.50 -4.94
C ILE A 138 9.26 14.67 -4.01
N MET A 139 10.31 13.87 -4.20
CA MET A 139 11.53 13.99 -3.39
C MET A 139 12.26 15.30 -3.61
N SER A 140 12.27 15.85 -4.84
CA SER A 140 12.84 17.17 -5.13
C SER A 140 12.12 18.28 -4.36
N ILE A 141 10.78 18.26 -4.36
CA ILE A 141 9.96 19.21 -3.60
C ILE A 141 10.21 19.05 -2.10
N ALA A 142 10.14 17.83 -1.58
CA ALA A 142 10.32 17.55 -0.16
C ALA A 142 11.69 18.00 0.35
N ASN A 143 12.77 17.72 -0.40
CA ASN A 143 14.13 18.14 -0.05
C ASN A 143 14.29 19.66 -0.04
N LYS A 144 13.68 20.37 -1.00
CA LYS A 144 13.69 21.83 -1.05
C LYS A 144 13.09 22.47 0.22
N HIS A 145 12.05 21.84 0.77
CA HIS A 145 11.31 22.36 1.92
C HIS A 145 11.65 21.66 3.25
N GLY A 146 12.56 20.69 3.25
CA GLY A 146 12.94 19.92 4.45
C GLY A 146 11.84 19.03 5.02
N ILE A 147 10.94 18.53 4.16
CA ILE A 147 9.74 17.77 4.52
C ILE A 147 10.03 16.26 4.45
N ILE A 148 9.45 15.49 5.36
CA ILE A 148 9.56 14.02 5.39
C ILE A 148 8.62 13.43 4.34
N VAL A 149 9.11 12.48 3.52
CA VAL A 149 8.28 11.68 2.60
C VAL A 149 8.07 10.30 3.17
N ILE A 150 6.80 9.88 3.22
CA ILE A 150 6.37 8.56 3.66
C ILE A 150 5.65 7.89 2.50
N GLU A 151 6.10 6.69 2.11
CA GLU A 151 5.47 5.91 1.06
C GLU A 151 4.47 4.93 1.68
N ASP A 152 3.18 5.13 1.44
CA ASP A 152 2.20 4.06 1.63
C ASP A 152 2.33 3.09 0.46
N ALA A 153 3.13 2.06 0.69
CA ALA A 153 3.45 1.00 -0.25
C ALA A 153 2.58 -0.27 -0.03
N ALA A 154 1.40 -0.10 0.60
CA ALA A 154 0.49 -1.21 0.92
C ALA A 154 0.09 -2.08 -0.29
N GLN A 155 0.25 -1.57 -1.51
CA GLN A 155 -0.08 -2.23 -2.77
C GLN A 155 1.16 -2.49 -3.64
N ALA A 156 2.37 -2.16 -3.15
CA ALA A 156 3.53 -1.94 -4.00
C ALA A 156 4.66 -2.98 -3.84
N ILE A 157 4.41 -4.11 -3.19
CA ILE A 157 5.40 -5.18 -3.08
C ILE A 157 5.89 -5.61 -4.48
N ASP A 158 7.20 -5.72 -4.67
CA ASP A 158 7.83 -6.08 -5.95
C ASP A 158 7.47 -5.14 -7.12
N SER A 159 7.21 -3.88 -6.81
CA SER A 159 7.10 -2.78 -7.79
C SER A 159 8.30 -1.86 -7.69
N TYR A 160 8.58 -1.17 -8.80
CA TYR A 160 9.78 -0.36 -8.91
C TYR A 160 9.52 0.98 -9.60
N TYR A 161 10.27 1.98 -9.16
CA TYR A 161 10.44 3.25 -9.84
C TYR A 161 11.66 3.19 -10.75
N ILE A 162 11.56 3.75 -11.94
CA ILE A 162 12.65 3.86 -12.91
C ILE A 162 13.02 5.34 -13.01
N SER A 163 14.14 5.72 -12.39
CA SER A 163 14.65 7.09 -12.43
C SER A 163 15.07 7.48 -13.85
N LYS A 164 15.20 8.77 -14.13
CA LYS A 164 15.58 9.30 -15.45
C LYS A 164 16.93 8.80 -15.95
N ASP A 165 17.83 8.40 -15.06
CA ASP A 165 19.13 7.77 -15.39
C ASP A 165 19.03 6.26 -15.65
N GLY A 166 17.82 5.68 -15.61
CA GLY A 166 17.56 4.26 -15.76
C GLY A 166 17.74 3.42 -14.48
N THR A 167 18.08 4.04 -13.36
CA THR A 167 18.21 3.34 -12.08
C THR A 167 16.86 2.83 -11.61
N LYS A 168 16.79 1.52 -11.30
CA LYS A 168 15.59 0.85 -10.80
C LYS A 168 15.63 0.81 -9.27
N LYS A 169 14.64 1.42 -8.61
CA LYS A 169 14.49 1.45 -7.14
C LYS A 169 13.18 0.79 -6.74
N ALA A 170 13.21 -0.09 -5.76
CA ALA A 170 12.00 -0.68 -5.21
C ALA A 170 11.09 0.40 -4.62
N LEU A 171 9.78 0.33 -4.85
CA LEU A 171 8.82 1.21 -4.18
C LEU A 171 8.87 0.95 -2.68
N GLY A 172 8.75 2.00 -1.90
CA GLY A 172 8.99 1.97 -0.46
C GLY A 172 10.44 2.18 -0.05
N SER A 173 11.41 2.23 -1.01
CA SER A 173 12.84 2.47 -0.71
C SER A 173 13.31 3.89 -1.02
N ILE A 174 12.42 4.78 -1.46
CA ILE A 174 12.77 6.09 -2.02
C ILE A 174 12.51 7.20 -1.00
N GLY A 175 11.35 7.20 -0.36
CA GLY A 175 11.03 8.12 0.74
C GLY A 175 11.85 7.80 2.00
N HIS A 176 11.66 8.60 3.04
CA HIS A 176 12.37 8.43 4.32
C HIS A 176 11.91 7.18 5.08
N LEU A 177 10.60 6.94 5.04
CA LEU A 177 9.89 5.82 5.68
C LEU A 177 8.88 5.24 4.70
N SER A 178 8.51 3.97 4.86
CA SER A 178 7.41 3.39 4.10
C SER A 178 6.68 2.30 4.88
N ALA A 179 5.44 2.03 4.47
CA ALA A 179 4.57 1.03 5.08
C ALA A 179 4.06 0.03 4.03
N PHE A 180 4.22 -1.27 4.31
CA PHE A 180 3.70 -2.36 3.49
C PHE A 180 2.57 -3.08 4.21
N SER A 181 1.70 -3.72 3.42
CA SER A 181 0.57 -4.52 3.91
C SER A 181 0.69 -5.97 3.46
N PHE A 182 0.42 -6.88 4.40
CA PHE A 182 0.29 -8.31 4.16
C PHE A 182 -1.13 -8.83 4.49
N HIS A 183 -2.12 -7.92 4.41
CA HIS A 183 -3.54 -8.26 4.54
C HIS A 183 -3.93 -9.30 3.46
N GLU A 184 -4.94 -10.13 3.71
CA GLU A 184 -5.37 -11.23 2.82
C GLU A 184 -5.70 -10.81 1.37
N THR A 185 -5.94 -9.53 1.11
CA THR A 185 -6.20 -8.99 -0.24
C THR A 185 -4.96 -8.59 -1.01
N LYS A 186 -3.77 -8.67 -0.40
CA LYS A 186 -2.50 -8.25 -0.99
C LYS A 186 -1.87 -9.36 -1.85
N ASN A 187 -0.80 -9.03 -2.56
CA ASN A 187 -0.10 -9.99 -3.39
C ASN A 187 0.57 -11.09 -2.56
N ILE A 188 1.20 -10.68 -1.46
CA ILE A 188 1.86 -11.52 -0.46
C ILE A 188 1.12 -11.29 0.86
N ILE A 189 0.70 -12.35 1.52
CA ILE A 189 -0.29 -12.27 2.59
C ILE A 189 0.18 -12.94 3.90
N SER A 190 -0.41 -12.51 5.01
CA SER A 190 -0.32 -13.20 6.32
C SER A 190 -1.65 -13.19 7.09
N GLY A 191 -2.77 -13.01 6.37
CA GLY A 191 -4.08 -12.74 6.96
C GLY A 191 -4.23 -11.28 7.33
N GLU A 192 -3.63 -10.87 8.42
CA GLU A 192 -3.29 -9.51 8.80
C GLU A 192 -1.77 -9.40 8.96
N GLY A 193 -1.21 -8.24 8.68
CA GLY A 193 0.21 -7.96 8.82
C GLY A 193 0.66 -6.73 8.06
N GLY A 194 1.79 -6.19 8.47
CA GLY A 194 2.42 -5.06 7.82
C GLY A 194 3.92 -5.03 8.07
N MET A 195 4.56 -4.01 7.56
CA MET A 195 5.98 -3.77 7.73
C MET A 195 6.29 -2.29 7.59
N LEU A 196 6.98 -1.73 8.57
CA LEU A 196 7.64 -0.44 8.45
C LEU A 196 9.01 -0.64 7.82
N CYS A 197 9.31 0.09 6.74
CA CYS A 197 10.65 0.17 6.19
C CYS A 197 11.24 1.55 6.48
N ILE A 198 12.50 1.57 6.82
CA ILE A 198 13.24 2.75 7.24
C ILE A 198 14.41 2.94 6.26
N ASN A 199 14.37 4.02 5.49
CA ASN A 199 15.42 4.36 4.52
C ASN A 199 16.34 5.47 5.02
N ASP A 200 15.88 6.27 5.99
CA ASP A 200 16.70 7.26 6.68
C ASP A 200 17.20 6.71 8.01
N GLY A 201 18.50 6.52 8.12
CA GLY A 201 19.15 5.92 9.31
C GLY A 201 18.88 6.66 10.63
N ARG A 202 18.50 7.96 10.57
CA ARG A 202 18.14 8.75 11.76
C ARG A 202 16.99 8.13 12.56
N PHE A 203 16.10 7.39 11.90
CA PHE A 203 14.92 6.83 12.54
C PHE A 203 15.10 5.42 13.12
N ILE A 204 16.18 4.69 12.77
CA ILE A 204 16.33 3.26 13.08
C ILE A 204 16.22 3.00 14.58
N GLN A 205 17.02 3.69 15.39
CA GLN A 205 17.08 3.44 16.83
C GLN A 205 15.76 3.73 17.52
N ARG A 206 15.13 4.87 17.18
CA ARG A 206 13.84 5.25 17.75
C ARG A 206 12.71 4.32 17.29
N ALA A 207 12.77 3.83 16.04
CA ALA A 207 11.80 2.89 15.51
C ALA A 207 11.78 1.56 16.30
N GLU A 208 12.95 1.02 16.66
CA GLU A 208 13.02 -0.19 17.50
C GLU A 208 12.40 0.04 18.89
N ILE A 209 12.58 1.23 19.46
CA ILE A 209 11.98 1.62 20.75
C ILE A 209 10.47 1.71 20.65
N ILE A 210 9.94 2.43 19.67
CA ILE A 210 8.51 2.61 19.42
C ILE A 210 7.85 1.25 19.16
N TRP A 211 8.49 0.41 18.37
CA TRP A 211 8.03 -0.93 18.00
C TRP A 211 7.81 -1.84 19.22
N GLU A 212 8.67 -1.74 20.24
CA GLU A 212 8.61 -2.50 21.48
C GLU A 212 8.10 -1.65 22.68
N LYS A 213 6.96 -0.99 22.50
CA LYS A 213 6.20 -0.31 23.60
C LYS A 213 6.91 0.89 24.20
N GLY A 214 7.81 1.54 23.47
CA GLY A 214 8.60 2.67 23.99
C GLY A 214 9.73 2.24 24.91
N THR A 215 10.16 0.97 24.86
CA THR A 215 11.26 0.46 25.70
C THR A 215 12.55 0.30 24.88
N ASN A 216 13.69 0.53 25.52
CA ASN A 216 15.00 0.30 24.91
C ASN A 216 15.48 -1.17 25.05
N ARG A 217 14.54 -2.12 25.02
CA ARG A 217 14.82 -3.55 25.20
C ARG A 217 15.77 -4.12 24.15
N SER A 218 15.68 -3.69 22.89
CA SER A 218 16.60 -4.12 21.84
C SER A 218 18.03 -3.73 22.14
N GLN A 219 18.28 -2.54 22.72
CA GLN A 219 19.59 -2.09 23.15
C GLN A 219 20.15 -2.96 24.30
N PHE A 220 19.29 -3.36 25.24
CA PHE A 220 19.67 -4.27 26.31
C PHE A 220 20.18 -5.62 25.76
N PHE A 221 19.47 -6.21 24.82
CA PHE A 221 19.90 -7.49 24.24
C PHE A 221 21.18 -7.39 23.38
N ARG A 222 21.51 -6.19 22.89
CA ARG A 222 22.79 -5.92 22.22
C ARG A 222 23.93 -5.56 23.19
N GLY A 223 23.64 -5.45 24.50
CA GLY A 223 24.61 -5.08 25.52
C GLY A 223 24.98 -3.60 25.53
N GLU A 224 24.16 -2.74 24.94
CA GLU A 224 24.37 -1.28 24.91
C GLU A 224 23.93 -0.58 26.19
N VAL A 225 23.06 -1.22 26.97
CA VAL A 225 22.58 -0.74 28.28
C VAL A 225 22.49 -1.90 29.27
N ASP A 226 22.74 -1.63 30.57
CA ASP A 226 22.72 -2.64 31.62
C ASP A 226 21.32 -3.15 31.97
N LYS A 227 20.29 -2.32 31.79
CA LYS A 227 18.88 -2.62 32.01
C LYS A 227 18.03 -1.85 31.01
N TYR A 228 16.94 -2.48 30.55
CA TYR A 228 15.96 -1.77 29.73
C TYR A 228 14.89 -1.09 30.60
N SER A 229 14.35 0.00 30.10
CA SER A 229 13.31 0.79 30.75
C SER A 229 12.38 1.40 29.70
N TRP A 230 11.31 2.04 30.17
CA TRP A 230 10.45 2.84 29.32
C TRP A 230 11.10 4.20 29.05
N VAL A 231 11.38 4.51 27.79
CA VAL A 231 12.19 5.69 27.39
C VAL A 231 11.52 6.59 26.37
N ASP A 232 10.44 6.13 25.69
CA ASP A 232 9.70 6.89 24.68
C ASP A 232 8.25 6.41 24.61
N THR A 233 7.42 7.09 23.83
CA THR A 233 6.11 6.58 23.43
C THR A 233 6.26 5.35 22.54
N GLY A 234 5.20 4.54 22.45
CA GLY A 234 5.19 3.37 21.58
C GLY A 234 3.97 2.49 21.82
N SER A 235 3.90 1.38 21.11
CA SER A 235 2.85 0.38 21.30
C SER A 235 3.38 -1.03 21.03
N SER A 236 2.52 -2.02 21.19
CA SER A 236 2.83 -3.41 20.87
C SER A 236 2.65 -3.67 19.37
N PHE A 237 3.54 -3.10 18.55
CA PHE A 237 3.45 -3.17 17.10
C PHE A 237 3.93 -4.50 16.51
N LEU A 238 4.65 -5.32 17.28
CA LEU A 238 5.20 -6.59 16.80
C LEU A 238 4.10 -7.62 16.51
N PRO A 239 4.14 -8.31 15.34
CA PRO A 239 3.32 -9.50 15.13
C PRO A 239 3.89 -10.69 15.92
N SER A 240 3.06 -11.71 16.14
CA SER A 240 3.54 -12.99 16.67
C SER A 240 4.38 -13.75 15.65
N GLU A 241 5.20 -14.71 16.12
CA GLU A 241 5.95 -15.63 15.24
C GLU A 241 5.01 -16.48 14.36
N ILE A 242 3.77 -16.71 14.79
CA ILE A 242 2.76 -17.44 14.01
C ILE A 242 2.45 -16.67 12.71
N ILE A 243 2.23 -15.36 12.80
CA ILE A 243 1.98 -14.48 11.63
C ILE A 243 3.24 -14.39 10.76
N SER A 244 4.40 -14.24 11.39
CA SER A 244 5.68 -14.16 10.66
C SER A 244 6.02 -15.49 9.95
N ALA A 245 5.69 -16.62 10.54
CA ALA A 245 5.89 -17.94 9.93
C ALA A 245 4.95 -18.15 8.73
N PHE A 246 3.70 -17.72 8.82
CA PHE A 246 2.78 -17.71 7.69
C PHE A 246 3.34 -16.83 6.56
N LEU A 247 3.75 -15.61 6.88
CA LEU A 247 4.33 -14.66 5.90
C LEU A 247 5.56 -15.24 5.22
N TRP A 248 6.43 -15.94 5.97
CA TRP A 248 7.64 -16.54 5.41
C TRP A 248 7.34 -17.56 4.31
N ALA A 249 6.31 -18.38 4.45
CA ALA A 249 5.89 -19.30 3.41
C ALA A 249 5.47 -18.59 2.11
N GLN A 250 4.82 -17.45 2.24
CA GLN A 250 4.43 -16.62 1.10
C GLN A 250 5.65 -15.97 0.44
N ILE A 251 6.60 -15.45 1.24
CA ILE A 251 7.83 -14.81 0.75
C ILE A 251 8.68 -15.79 -0.06
N GLU A 252 8.85 -17.03 0.38
CA GLU A 252 9.59 -18.06 -0.37
C GLU A 252 8.99 -18.33 -1.76
N ASN A 253 7.71 -18.08 -1.96
CA ASN A 253 6.99 -18.28 -3.21
C ASN A 253 6.64 -16.96 -3.93
N MET A 254 7.17 -15.83 -3.48
CA MET A 254 6.79 -14.50 -3.97
C MET A 254 6.95 -14.37 -5.47
N ARG A 255 8.04 -14.87 -6.04
CA ARG A 255 8.31 -14.79 -7.49
C ARG A 255 7.25 -15.52 -8.31
N ASP A 256 6.88 -16.74 -7.93
CA ASP A 256 5.84 -17.52 -8.61
C ASP A 256 4.47 -16.82 -8.53
N ILE A 257 4.14 -16.29 -7.34
CA ILE A 257 2.90 -15.54 -7.11
C ILE A 257 2.85 -14.30 -8.02
N GLN A 258 3.94 -13.52 -8.07
CA GLN A 258 4.01 -12.31 -8.88
C GLN A 258 3.96 -12.61 -10.38
N ASP A 259 4.71 -13.59 -10.87
CA ASP A 259 4.71 -14.01 -12.27
C ASP A 259 3.31 -14.44 -12.74
N LYS A 260 2.58 -15.17 -11.89
CA LYS A 260 1.21 -15.59 -12.21
C LYS A 260 0.25 -14.40 -12.26
N ARG A 261 0.34 -13.47 -11.30
CA ARG A 261 -0.50 -12.26 -11.26
C ARG A 261 -0.25 -11.36 -12.47
N ILE A 262 1.02 -11.15 -12.85
CA ILE A 262 1.41 -10.37 -14.03
C ILE A 262 0.85 -10.99 -15.32
N LYS A 263 0.89 -12.32 -15.46
CA LYS A 263 0.28 -13.00 -16.62
C LYS A 263 -1.23 -12.74 -16.71
N ILE A 264 -1.95 -12.79 -15.59
CA ILE A 264 -3.39 -12.49 -15.55
C ILE A 264 -3.65 -11.03 -15.95
N TRP A 265 -2.88 -10.11 -15.37
CA TRP A 265 -3.00 -8.67 -15.64
C TRP A 265 -2.78 -8.34 -17.12
N ASN A 266 -1.71 -8.87 -17.73
CA ASN A 266 -1.39 -8.68 -19.13
C ASN A 266 -2.51 -9.22 -20.04
N ARG A 267 -3.08 -10.37 -19.69
CA ARG A 267 -4.18 -10.95 -20.45
C ARG A 267 -5.44 -10.08 -20.43
N TYR A 268 -5.78 -9.49 -19.28
CA TYR A 268 -6.83 -8.48 -19.21
C TYR A 268 -6.52 -7.27 -20.09
N TYR A 269 -5.29 -6.75 -19.98
CA TYR A 269 -4.88 -5.56 -20.72
C TYR A 269 -4.97 -5.80 -22.23
N GLU A 270 -4.41 -6.88 -22.72
CA GLU A 270 -4.46 -7.28 -24.13
C GLU A 270 -5.89 -7.52 -24.61
N GLY A 271 -6.67 -8.27 -23.85
CA GLY A 271 -8.05 -8.64 -24.20
C GLY A 271 -9.02 -7.46 -24.23
N LEU A 272 -8.76 -6.41 -23.45
CA LEU A 272 -9.64 -5.23 -23.34
C LEU A 272 -9.11 -4.00 -24.09
N SER A 273 -7.88 -4.01 -24.61
CA SER A 273 -7.29 -2.85 -25.30
C SER A 273 -8.04 -2.45 -26.56
N SER A 274 -8.53 -3.41 -27.32
CA SER A 274 -9.31 -3.22 -28.57
C SER A 274 -10.82 -3.31 -28.38
N PHE A 275 -11.30 -3.36 -27.13
CA PHE A 275 -12.71 -3.45 -26.83
C PHE A 275 -13.45 -2.16 -27.16
N GLU A 276 -14.57 -2.25 -27.87
CA GLU A 276 -15.48 -1.14 -28.18
C GLU A 276 -16.91 -1.54 -27.71
N PRO A 277 -17.36 -1.00 -26.55
CA PRO A 277 -18.67 -1.31 -26.00
C PRO A 277 -19.80 -0.68 -26.83
N VAL A 278 -20.98 -1.29 -26.73
CA VAL A 278 -22.20 -0.81 -27.42
C VAL A 278 -23.14 -0.08 -26.45
N SER A 279 -23.19 -0.49 -25.18
CA SER A 279 -24.18 -0.03 -24.21
C SER A 279 -23.66 0.99 -23.19
N ILE A 280 -22.35 1.16 -23.10
CA ILE A 280 -21.66 2.13 -22.25
C ILE A 280 -20.54 2.81 -23.04
N LYS A 281 -20.02 3.94 -22.55
CA LYS A 281 -18.80 4.50 -23.13
C LYS A 281 -17.59 3.64 -22.74
N LYS A 282 -16.61 3.52 -23.67
CA LYS A 282 -15.38 2.72 -23.45
C LYS A 282 -14.67 3.12 -22.18
N PRO A 283 -14.53 2.20 -21.20
CA PRO A 283 -13.79 2.48 -19.98
C PRO A 283 -12.29 2.67 -20.30
N LYS A 284 -11.63 3.56 -19.56
CA LYS A 284 -10.17 3.73 -19.63
C LYS A 284 -9.48 2.54 -18.97
N LEU A 285 -8.42 2.07 -19.58
CA LEU A 285 -7.51 1.05 -19.04
C LEU A 285 -6.56 1.66 -18.00
N PRO A 286 -5.94 0.84 -17.12
CA PRO A 286 -4.92 1.31 -16.22
C PRO A 286 -3.73 1.90 -16.97
N LEU A 287 -3.28 3.08 -16.56
CA LEU A 287 -2.05 3.70 -17.04
C LEU A 287 -0.88 3.27 -16.14
N VAL A 288 0.19 2.78 -16.76
CA VAL A 288 1.49 2.55 -16.13
C VAL A 288 2.48 3.52 -16.77
N PRO A 289 2.90 4.59 -16.05
CA PRO A 289 3.87 5.55 -16.59
C PRO A 289 5.23 4.89 -16.90
N GLU A 290 6.02 5.49 -17.79
CA GLU A 290 7.35 4.97 -18.18
C GLU A 290 8.33 4.85 -17.01
N TYR A 291 8.14 5.68 -15.97
CA TYR A 291 8.94 5.63 -14.76
C TYR A 291 8.48 4.58 -13.74
N ALA A 292 7.47 3.76 -14.07
CA ALA A 292 6.90 2.79 -13.16
C ALA A 292 6.88 1.38 -13.75
N THR A 293 7.01 0.38 -12.88
CA THR A 293 6.60 -0.99 -13.18
C THR A 293 5.22 -1.27 -12.61
N ASN A 294 4.66 -2.43 -12.95
CA ASN A 294 3.37 -2.91 -12.45
C ASN A 294 3.58 -4.28 -11.78
N ASN A 295 3.07 -4.45 -10.57
CA ASN A 295 3.11 -5.72 -9.82
C ASN A 295 1.81 -6.51 -9.90
N ALA A 296 0.88 -6.09 -10.74
CA ALA A 296 -0.44 -6.72 -10.87
C ALA A 296 -1.18 -6.86 -9.52
N HIS A 297 -1.08 -5.83 -8.64
CA HIS A 297 -1.86 -5.82 -7.40
C HIS A 297 -3.36 -5.87 -7.67
N MET A 298 -3.81 -5.14 -8.68
CA MET A 298 -5.19 -5.16 -9.16
C MET A 298 -5.25 -4.84 -10.65
N PHE A 299 -6.33 -5.23 -11.29
CA PHE A 299 -6.72 -4.71 -12.60
C PHE A 299 -7.98 -3.88 -12.43
N TYR A 300 -8.00 -2.65 -12.92
CA TYR A 300 -9.13 -1.76 -12.81
C TYR A 300 -9.47 -1.12 -14.16
N LEU A 301 -10.70 -0.64 -14.28
CA LEU A 301 -11.18 0.14 -15.39
C LEU A 301 -11.80 1.42 -14.84
N VAL A 302 -11.76 2.51 -15.60
CA VAL A 302 -12.41 3.76 -15.21
C VAL A 302 -13.52 4.05 -16.21
N CYS A 303 -14.76 3.91 -15.78
CA CYS A 303 -15.96 4.24 -16.57
C CYS A 303 -16.07 5.75 -16.77
N ASP A 304 -16.91 6.17 -17.72
CA ASP A 304 -17.11 7.58 -18.02
C ASP A 304 -17.88 8.33 -16.92
N ASN A 305 -18.79 7.64 -16.25
CA ASN A 305 -19.62 8.16 -15.17
C ASN A 305 -20.09 7.05 -14.22
N VAL A 306 -20.76 7.45 -13.13
CA VAL A 306 -21.25 6.53 -12.08
C VAL A 306 -22.33 5.57 -12.60
N ASP A 307 -23.15 5.99 -13.56
CA ASP A 307 -24.22 5.15 -14.14
C ASP A 307 -23.62 4.03 -14.97
N ASP A 308 -22.62 4.32 -15.79
CA ASP A 308 -21.90 3.33 -16.58
C ASP A 308 -21.13 2.35 -15.68
N ARG A 309 -20.50 2.84 -14.60
CA ARG A 309 -19.88 1.97 -13.60
C ARG A 309 -20.91 1.05 -12.94
N THR A 310 -22.07 1.57 -12.60
CA THR A 310 -23.13 0.79 -11.95
C THR A 310 -23.67 -0.30 -12.88
N LYS A 311 -23.90 0.04 -14.14
CA LYS A 311 -24.30 -0.93 -15.18
C LYS A 311 -23.23 -1.99 -15.38
N PHE A 312 -21.95 -1.59 -15.43
CA PHE A 312 -20.81 -2.48 -15.59
C PHE A 312 -20.75 -3.52 -14.45
N ILE A 313 -20.82 -3.07 -13.20
CA ILE A 313 -20.79 -3.96 -12.02
C ILE A 313 -22.00 -4.89 -12.03
N GLN A 314 -23.20 -4.38 -12.33
CA GLN A 314 -24.42 -5.19 -12.36
C GLN A 314 -24.37 -6.25 -13.45
N HIS A 315 -23.93 -5.89 -14.66
CA HIS A 315 -23.79 -6.84 -15.78
C HIS A 315 -22.87 -8.01 -15.42
N LEU A 316 -21.69 -7.74 -14.84
CA LEU A 316 -20.77 -8.79 -14.40
C LEU A 316 -21.38 -9.64 -13.29
N LYS A 317 -22.08 -9.02 -12.34
CA LYS A 317 -22.73 -9.72 -11.22
C LYS A 317 -23.81 -10.68 -11.73
N ASP A 318 -24.62 -10.29 -12.70
CA ASP A 318 -25.68 -11.13 -13.30
C ASP A 318 -25.10 -12.36 -14.03
N LYS A 319 -23.86 -12.26 -14.47
CA LYS A 319 -23.07 -13.37 -15.07
C LYS A 319 -22.23 -14.14 -14.05
N GLY A 320 -22.41 -13.88 -12.76
CA GLY A 320 -21.70 -14.58 -11.68
C GLY A 320 -20.25 -14.15 -11.49
N ILE A 321 -19.88 -12.93 -11.88
CA ILE A 321 -18.55 -12.35 -11.72
C ILE A 321 -18.63 -11.20 -10.72
N LEU A 322 -17.86 -11.26 -9.61
CA LEU A 322 -17.81 -10.20 -8.61
C LEU A 322 -16.75 -9.16 -8.97
N SER A 323 -17.19 -8.00 -9.45
CA SER A 323 -16.37 -6.79 -9.58
C SER A 323 -16.81 -5.77 -8.52
N VAL A 324 -15.91 -4.89 -8.11
CA VAL A 324 -16.16 -3.96 -7.02
C VAL A 324 -15.60 -2.57 -7.32
N PHE A 325 -16.26 -1.53 -6.79
CA PHE A 325 -15.67 -0.18 -6.76
C PHE A 325 -14.46 -0.15 -5.83
N HIS A 326 -13.73 0.98 -5.79
CA HIS A 326 -12.68 1.20 -4.79
C HIS A 326 -13.02 2.44 -3.96
N TYR A 327 -12.06 2.97 -3.25
CA TYR A 327 -12.17 4.01 -2.22
C TYR A 327 -13.21 5.10 -2.54
N LEU A 328 -13.79 5.66 -1.48
CA LEU A 328 -14.45 6.96 -1.50
C LEU A 328 -13.42 8.04 -1.23
N SER A 329 -13.56 9.20 -1.85
CA SER A 329 -12.69 10.35 -1.61
C SER A 329 -12.73 10.77 -0.15
N LEU A 330 -11.57 10.75 0.54
CA LEU A 330 -11.51 11.00 1.98
C LEU A 330 -11.92 12.43 2.37
N HIS A 331 -11.70 13.41 1.50
CA HIS A 331 -12.10 14.80 1.75
C HIS A 331 -13.62 15.00 1.79
N LYS A 332 -14.41 14.04 1.27
CA LYS A 332 -15.88 13.98 1.37
C LYS A 332 -16.38 13.00 2.43
N SER A 333 -15.49 12.42 3.23
CA SER A 333 -15.92 11.52 4.29
C SER A 333 -16.64 12.30 5.41
N SER A 334 -17.67 11.68 6.00
CA SER A 334 -18.40 12.27 7.13
C SER A 334 -17.50 12.62 8.32
N TYR A 335 -16.40 11.88 8.47
CA TYR A 335 -15.40 12.20 9.49
C TYR A 335 -14.71 13.53 9.18
N TYR A 336 -14.17 13.69 7.97
CA TYR A 336 -13.43 14.89 7.59
C TYR A 336 -14.33 16.13 7.57
N GLU A 337 -15.55 16.02 7.03
CA GLU A 337 -16.54 17.08 7.04
C GLU A 337 -16.89 17.58 8.45
N LYS A 338 -16.88 16.67 9.43
CA LYS A 338 -17.18 17.01 10.83
C LYS A 338 -16.01 17.67 11.57
N TYR A 339 -14.78 17.24 11.30
CA TYR A 339 -13.62 17.62 12.10
C TYR A 339 -12.67 18.59 11.40
N SER A 340 -12.77 18.78 10.09
CA SER A 340 -11.97 19.75 9.35
C SER A 340 -12.77 20.98 8.96
N THR A 341 -12.12 22.14 9.06
CA THR A 341 -12.65 23.41 8.51
C THR A 341 -12.25 23.65 7.06
N ARG A 342 -11.30 22.83 6.54
CA ARG A 342 -10.84 22.93 5.15
C ARG A 342 -11.88 22.33 4.22
N LYS A 343 -12.11 23.03 3.10
CA LYS A 343 -12.87 22.52 1.97
C LYS A 343 -11.91 22.41 0.79
N SER A 344 -11.89 21.25 0.15
CA SER A 344 -11.08 21.02 -1.04
C SER A 344 -11.99 20.56 -2.18
N GLU A 345 -11.77 21.09 -3.37
CA GLU A 345 -12.36 20.59 -4.60
C GLU A 345 -11.29 19.73 -5.30
N LEU A 346 -11.51 18.44 -5.36
CA LEU A 346 -10.57 17.45 -5.86
C LEU A 346 -11.25 16.58 -6.93
N PRO A 347 -11.52 17.17 -8.11
CA PRO A 347 -12.39 16.57 -9.12
C PRO A 347 -11.86 15.23 -9.67
N ASN A 348 -10.55 15.05 -9.75
CA ASN A 348 -9.98 13.79 -10.24
C ASN A 348 -10.14 12.67 -9.20
N SER A 349 -9.90 12.95 -7.92
CA SER A 349 -10.16 12.00 -6.82
C SER A 349 -11.62 11.58 -6.78
N ASP A 350 -12.53 12.51 -6.98
CA ASP A 350 -13.98 12.23 -7.06
C ASP A 350 -14.32 11.39 -8.28
N MET A 351 -13.76 11.71 -9.43
CA MET A 351 -13.95 10.93 -10.66
C MET A 351 -13.50 9.48 -10.46
N PHE A 352 -12.34 9.22 -9.83
CA PHE A 352 -11.93 7.84 -9.53
C PHE A 352 -12.86 7.17 -8.51
N SER A 353 -13.29 7.89 -7.48
CA SER A 353 -14.26 7.40 -6.49
C SER A 353 -15.58 6.94 -7.16
N ASP A 354 -16.07 7.71 -8.10
CA ASP A 354 -17.35 7.47 -8.78
C ASP A 354 -17.25 6.46 -9.92
N CYS A 355 -16.14 6.41 -10.65
CA CYS A 355 -16.04 5.75 -11.95
C CYS A 355 -15.17 4.50 -11.97
N LEU A 356 -14.31 4.28 -10.95
CA LEU A 356 -13.38 3.15 -10.97
C LEU A 356 -14.05 1.84 -10.57
N VAL A 357 -13.80 0.78 -11.34
CA VAL A 357 -14.20 -0.59 -11.06
C VAL A 357 -13.01 -1.52 -11.13
N ARG A 358 -12.91 -2.47 -10.20
CA ARG A 358 -11.84 -3.48 -10.15
C ARG A 358 -12.38 -4.84 -10.57
N LEU A 359 -11.59 -5.55 -11.37
CA LEU A 359 -11.88 -6.91 -11.82
C LEU A 359 -11.27 -7.96 -10.87
N PRO A 360 -11.79 -9.20 -10.87
CA PRO A 360 -11.16 -10.32 -10.17
C PRO A 360 -9.69 -10.49 -10.57
N LEU A 361 -8.79 -10.54 -9.58
CA LEU A 361 -7.39 -10.85 -9.80
C LEU A 361 -6.79 -11.55 -8.59
N PHE A 362 -6.62 -12.86 -8.65
CA PHE A 362 -6.02 -13.69 -7.62
C PHE A 362 -5.24 -14.86 -8.26
N TYR A 363 -4.31 -15.46 -7.51
CA TYR A 363 -3.37 -16.46 -8.02
C TYR A 363 -4.03 -17.64 -8.74
N GLU A 364 -5.13 -18.18 -8.18
CA GLU A 364 -5.80 -19.37 -8.71
C GLU A 364 -6.79 -19.05 -9.86
N LEU A 365 -6.92 -17.79 -10.27
CA LEU A 365 -7.79 -17.40 -11.40
C LEU A 365 -7.28 -18.07 -12.69
N THR A 366 -8.12 -18.94 -13.29
CA THR A 366 -7.70 -19.71 -14.47
C THR A 366 -7.79 -18.89 -15.74
N ASN A 367 -7.08 -19.35 -16.78
CA ASN A 367 -7.13 -18.68 -18.08
C ASN A 367 -8.54 -18.66 -18.67
N GLU A 368 -9.30 -19.74 -18.48
CA GLU A 368 -10.69 -19.87 -18.95
C GLU A 368 -11.59 -18.86 -18.22
N GLN A 369 -11.36 -18.65 -16.93
CA GLN A 369 -12.10 -17.65 -16.14
C GLN A 369 -11.75 -16.23 -16.59
N VAL A 370 -10.48 -15.93 -16.86
CA VAL A 370 -10.05 -14.62 -17.40
C VAL A 370 -10.72 -14.35 -18.74
N GLU A 371 -10.70 -15.31 -19.66
CA GLU A 371 -11.37 -15.19 -20.96
C GLU A 371 -12.89 -15.01 -20.82
N TYR A 372 -13.51 -15.75 -19.90
CA TYR A 372 -14.93 -15.59 -19.62
C TYR A 372 -15.25 -14.17 -19.14
N ILE A 373 -14.43 -13.60 -18.24
CA ILE A 373 -14.59 -12.22 -17.76
C ILE A 373 -14.43 -11.23 -18.92
N ILE A 374 -13.37 -11.37 -19.74
CA ILE A 374 -13.12 -10.50 -20.89
C ILE A 374 -14.29 -10.55 -21.89
N ASN A 375 -14.75 -11.75 -22.23
CA ASN A 375 -15.87 -11.92 -23.18
C ASN A 375 -17.18 -11.34 -22.62
N THR A 376 -17.43 -11.53 -21.32
CA THR A 376 -18.59 -10.93 -20.64
C THR A 376 -18.53 -9.39 -20.67
N ILE A 377 -17.35 -8.79 -20.46
CA ILE A 377 -17.19 -7.34 -20.59
C ILE A 377 -17.47 -6.87 -22.02
N LYS A 378 -17.06 -7.67 -23.02
CA LYS A 378 -17.30 -7.35 -24.43
C LYS A 378 -18.76 -7.43 -24.89
N GLU A 379 -19.64 -7.97 -24.06
CA GLU A 379 -21.10 -7.96 -24.28
C GLU A 379 -21.73 -6.58 -23.96
N LEU A 380 -21.02 -5.70 -23.23
CA LEU A 380 -21.46 -4.35 -22.91
C LEU A 380 -21.37 -3.39 -24.10
#